data_c66999c84cb71d5190e1de82029ea7df
#
_entry.id   c66999c84cb71d5190e1de82029ea7df
#
_cell.length_a   1.000
_cell.length_b   1.000
_cell.length_c   1.000
_cell.angle_alpha   90.00
_cell.angle_beta   90.00
_cell.angle_gamma   90.00
#
_symmetry.space_group_name_H-M   'P 1'
#
loop_
_entity.id
_entity.type
_entity.pdbx_description
1 polymer ?
#
loop_
_entity_poly.entity_id
_entity_poly.type
_entity_poly.pdbx_seq_one_letter_code
_entity_poly.pdbx_strand_id
1 'polypeptide(L)'
;EELGVRLLERNSHEVVLTEPGEAFLPNARRTIDDAETSKLYIRDLQHLKTGVLNVGVTYSFHPIMTETVLTFMRRFPAIRLNIFYKRMEDLLEDLQKRQVDFVLSYKPLHALPSIKSRELFRTQLAAITAVDHPLAGQKSVTLKELAQCDLAMPTNGLQARNFFNRFAEKSDLHFNVRFQLNVVHMLLDLVGRSRLVSVLSASTVKGHQEVVAIPIDLPENEMIGCIHTLEGAYEKYAAKEFLQLLRQQNDLQEMVNSM
;
A
#
# COMPACT_ATOMS: atom_id res chain seq x y z
N GLU A 1 11.41 22.75 -33.16
CA GLU A 1 11.75 22.87 -34.62
C GLU A 1 11.83 21.49 -35.28
N GLU A 2 12.48 20.49 -34.67
CA GLU A 2 12.62 19.15 -35.27
C GLU A 2 11.29 18.39 -35.45
N LEU A 3 10.30 18.65 -34.60
CA LEU A 3 8.99 17.98 -34.66
C LEU A 3 7.96 18.72 -35.51
N GLY A 4 8.27 19.91 -36.04
CA GLY A 4 7.40 20.73 -36.88
C GLY A 4 6.12 21.28 -36.19
N VAL A 5 5.97 21.02 -34.90
CA VAL A 5 4.83 21.47 -34.08
C VAL A 5 5.29 22.12 -32.76
N ARG A 6 4.47 23.03 -32.24
CA ARG A 6 4.74 23.60 -30.92
C ARG A 6 4.22 22.66 -29.83
N LEU A 7 5.06 22.35 -28.86
CA LEU A 7 4.72 21.53 -27.70
C LEU A 7 4.30 22.36 -26.49
N LEU A 8 4.67 23.62 -26.45
CA LEU A 8 4.41 24.55 -25.34
C LEU A 8 3.85 25.86 -25.88
N GLU A 9 2.83 26.37 -25.22
CA GLU A 9 2.34 27.75 -25.36
C GLU A 9 2.84 28.57 -24.15
N ARG A 10 3.37 29.74 -24.44
CA ARG A 10 3.86 30.69 -23.43
C ARG A 10 3.00 31.95 -23.46
N ASN A 11 2.34 32.19 -22.35
CA ASN A 11 1.65 33.42 -22.05
C ASN A 11 2.49 34.27 -21.09
N SER A 12 2.14 35.54 -20.85
CA SER A 12 2.86 36.43 -19.94
C SER A 12 2.92 35.92 -18.49
N HIS A 13 2.10 34.98 -18.12
CA HIS A 13 1.95 34.49 -16.72
C HIS A 13 2.20 33.01 -16.55
N GLU A 14 2.13 32.18 -17.60
CA GLU A 14 2.27 30.73 -17.50
C GLU A 14 2.79 30.09 -18.79
N VAL A 15 3.28 28.84 -18.63
CA VAL A 15 3.64 27.96 -19.74
C VAL A 15 2.74 26.73 -19.66
N VAL A 16 1.94 26.50 -20.72
CA VAL A 16 1.04 25.37 -20.81
C VAL A 16 1.44 24.44 -21.96
N LEU A 17 1.06 23.17 -21.84
CA LEU A 17 1.24 22.20 -22.93
C LEU A 17 0.19 22.45 -24.02
N THR A 18 0.60 22.30 -25.27
CA THR A 18 -0.33 22.14 -26.40
C THR A 18 -0.84 20.70 -26.47
N GLU A 19 -1.87 20.42 -27.25
CA GLU A 19 -2.31 19.04 -27.52
C GLU A 19 -1.16 18.13 -28.00
N PRO A 20 -0.30 18.52 -28.98
CA PRO A 20 0.91 17.78 -29.29
C PRO A 20 1.88 17.67 -28.11
N GLY A 21 1.94 18.68 -27.24
CA GLY A 21 2.77 18.66 -26.04
C GLY A 21 2.29 17.63 -25.02
N GLU A 22 1.00 17.54 -24.78
CA GLU A 22 0.40 16.52 -23.91
C GLU A 22 0.63 15.11 -24.44
N ALA A 23 0.48 14.87 -25.74
CA ALA A 23 0.73 13.60 -26.38
C ALA A 23 2.22 13.20 -26.35
N PHE A 24 3.14 14.19 -26.46
CA PHE A 24 4.58 13.95 -26.47
C PHE A 24 5.19 13.76 -25.08
N LEU A 25 4.67 14.43 -24.06
CA LEU A 25 5.23 14.46 -22.71
C LEU A 25 5.46 13.06 -22.10
N PRO A 26 4.53 12.10 -22.19
CA PRO A 26 4.75 10.74 -21.66
C PRO A 26 5.96 10.04 -22.32
N ASN A 27 6.12 10.22 -23.63
CA ASN A 27 7.25 9.61 -24.37
C ASN A 27 8.59 10.28 -24.02
N ALA A 28 8.60 11.62 -23.90
CA ALA A 28 9.80 12.35 -23.50
C ALA A 28 10.25 11.95 -22.08
N ARG A 29 9.32 11.86 -21.13
CA ARG A 29 9.58 11.37 -19.77
C ARG A 29 10.16 9.97 -19.80
N ARG A 30 9.53 9.04 -20.52
CA ARG A 30 10.00 7.65 -20.64
C ARG A 30 11.42 7.58 -21.19
N THR A 31 11.77 8.38 -22.20
CA THR A 31 13.11 8.41 -22.79
C THR A 31 14.17 8.88 -21.77
N ILE A 32 13.86 9.93 -20.99
CA ILE A 32 14.74 10.42 -19.92
C ILE A 32 14.90 9.34 -18.84
N ASP A 33 13.81 8.72 -18.40
CA ASP A 33 13.80 7.66 -17.40
C ASP A 33 14.62 6.44 -17.85
N ASP A 34 14.54 6.05 -19.12
CA ASP A 34 15.30 4.93 -19.69
C ASP A 34 16.81 5.27 -19.76
N ALA A 35 17.17 6.53 -20.05
CA ALA A 35 18.55 6.99 -19.99
C ALA A 35 19.11 6.98 -18.55
N GLU A 36 18.35 7.49 -17.57
CA GLU A 36 18.74 7.44 -16.16
C GLU A 36 18.81 6.00 -15.64
N THR A 37 17.89 5.15 -16.05
CA THR A 37 17.88 3.69 -15.73
C THR A 37 19.17 3.03 -16.26
N SER A 38 19.61 3.38 -17.46
CA SER A 38 20.85 2.85 -18.05
C SER A 38 22.09 3.26 -17.23
N LYS A 39 22.12 4.51 -16.74
CA LYS A 39 23.20 4.97 -15.83
C LYS A 39 23.17 4.22 -14.50
N LEU A 40 21.98 4.00 -13.94
CA LEU A 40 21.81 3.23 -12.70
C LEU A 40 22.27 1.78 -12.89
N TYR A 41 21.91 1.16 -14.00
CA TYR A 41 22.36 -0.20 -14.33
C TYR A 41 23.90 -0.31 -14.31
N ILE A 42 24.61 0.62 -14.94
CA ILE A 42 26.08 0.65 -14.91
C ILE A 42 26.63 0.86 -13.49
N ARG A 43 26.03 1.74 -12.69
CA ARG A 43 26.40 1.93 -11.28
C ARG A 43 26.18 0.68 -10.45
N ASP A 44 25.06 0.00 -10.65
CA ASP A 44 24.74 -1.27 -9.97
C ASP A 44 25.76 -2.36 -10.34
N LEU A 45 26.18 -2.45 -11.60
CA LEU A 45 27.27 -3.35 -12.05
C LEU A 45 28.61 -3.04 -11.37
N GLN A 46 28.87 -1.78 -11.05
CA GLN A 46 30.07 -1.35 -10.33
C GLN A 46 29.94 -1.52 -8.81
N HIS A 47 28.86 -2.15 -8.30
CA HIS A 47 28.54 -2.30 -6.89
C HIS A 47 28.50 -0.97 -6.11
N LEU A 48 28.20 0.13 -6.80
CA LEU A 48 28.03 1.44 -6.18
C LEU A 48 26.67 1.48 -5.45
N LYS A 49 26.70 1.21 -4.15
CA LYS A 49 25.52 1.19 -3.27
C LYS A 49 25.04 2.62 -2.95
N THR A 50 24.75 3.40 -3.99
CA THR A 50 24.34 4.81 -3.88
C THR A 50 23.09 5.04 -4.73
N GLY A 51 22.35 6.11 -4.44
CA GLY A 51 21.20 6.50 -5.24
C GLY A 51 19.94 6.75 -4.42
N VAL A 52 18.79 6.67 -5.08
CA VAL A 52 17.47 6.91 -4.46
C VAL A 52 16.58 5.72 -4.72
N LEU A 53 15.92 5.25 -3.66
CA LEU A 53 14.87 4.25 -3.70
C LEU A 53 13.55 4.90 -3.28
N ASN A 54 12.56 4.90 -4.17
CA ASN A 54 11.22 5.43 -3.94
C ASN A 54 10.23 4.27 -3.76
N VAL A 55 9.59 4.17 -2.60
CA VAL A 55 8.69 3.07 -2.26
C VAL A 55 7.29 3.59 -2.00
N GLY A 56 6.31 3.10 -2.74
CA GLY A 56 4.89 3.34 -2.47
C GLY A 56 4.35 2.28 -1.52
N VAL A 57 3.61 2.68 -0.49
CA VAL A 57 3.13 1.75 0.55
C VAL A 57 1.71 2.09 0.96
N THR A 58 0.82 1.09 1.04
CA THR A 58 -0.44 1.24 1.76
C THR A 58 -0.25 0.95 3.24
N TYR A 59 -1.11 1.54 4.08
CA TYR A 59 -0.95 1.48 5.53
C TYR A 59 -0.86 0.05 6.09
N SER A 60 -1.55 -0.89 5.49
CA SER A 60 -1.57 -2.30 5.95
C SER A 60 -0.21 -2.99 5.98
N PHE A 61 0.80 -2.41 5.34
CA PHE A 61 2.18 -2.91 5.34
C PHE A 61 3.05 -2.27 6.44
N HIS A 62 2.49 -1.30 7.20
CA HIS A 62 3.24 -0.61 8.26
C HIS A 62 3.97 -1.56 9.23
N PRO A 63 3.37 -2.67 9.71
CA PRO A 63 4.02 -3.53 10.69
C PRO A 63 5.35 -4.14 10.23
N ILE A 64 5.50 -4.43 8.94
CA ILE A 64 6.74 -5.01 8.40
C ILE A 64 7.74 -3.94 7.91
N MET A 65 7.29 -2.69 7.77
CA MET A 65 8.12 -1.60 7.22
C MET A 65 9.17 -1.12 8.20
N THR A 66 8.85 -0.96 9.46
CA THR A 66 9.76 -0.33 10.45
C THR A 66 11.09 -1.07 10.54
N GLU A 67 11.08 -2.38 10.78
CA GLU A 67 12.30 -3.19 10.88
C GLU A 67 13.03 -3.32 9.54
N THR A 68 12.28 -3.40 8.44
CA THR A 68 12.86 -3.42 7.10
C THR A 68 13.63 -2.13 6.82
N VAL A 69 13.05 -0.97 7.10
CA VAL A 69 13.66 0.34 6.91
C VAL A 69 14.91 0.48 7.78
N LEU A 70 14.81 0.17 9.07
CA LEU A 70 15.96 0.26 10.00
C LEU A 70 17.12 -0.62 9.54
N THR A 71 16.83 -1.83 9.10
CA THR A 71 17.85 -2.77 8.61
C THR A 71 18.44 -2.31 7.28
N PHE A 72 17.60 -1.81 6.36
CA PHE A 72 18.05 -1.28 5.07
C PHE A 72 18.97 -0.07 5.24
N MET A 73 18.60 0.90 6.07
CA MET A 73 19.41 2.10 6.31
C MET A 73 20.77 1.76 6.91
N ARG A 74 20.84 0.76 7.81
CA ARG A 74 22.12 0.29 8.37
C ARG A 74 23.02 -0.37 7.32
N ARG A 75 22.45 -1.15 6.39
CA ARG A 75 23.21 -1.87 5.35
C ARG A 75 23.60 -0.99 4.18
N PHE A 76 22.80 0.02 3.87
CA PHE A 76 22.93 0.87 2.70
C PHE A 76 22.86 2.38 3.04
N PRO A 77 23.79 2.88 3.87
CA PRO A 77 23.73 4.25 4.40
C PRO A 77 23.85 5.34 3.34
N ALA A 78 24.36 5.03 2.14
CA ALA A 78 24.49 5.97 1.03
C ALA A 78 23.30 5.94 0.05
N ILE A 79 22.27 5.13 0.30
CA ILE A 79 21.03 5.11 -0.47
C ILE A 79 20.00 5.97 0.24
N ARG A 80 19.48 6.97 -0.46
CA ARG A 80 18.34 7.76 0.02
C ARG A 80 17.05 6.97 -0.17
N LEU A 81 16.34 6.72 0.91
CA LEU A 81 15.04 6.02 0.90
C LEU A 81 13.91 7.04 1.07
N ASN A 82 12.98 7.06 0.13
CA ASN A 82 11.73 7.83 0.20
C ASN A 82 10.56 6.84 0.27
N ILE A 83 9.66 7.03 1.24
CA ILE A 83 8.49 6.17 1.44
C ILE A 83 7.24 7.03 1.34
N PHE A 84 6.30 6.64 0.47
CA PHE A 84 5.06 7.37 0.21
C PHE A 84 3.87 6.53 0.64
N TYR A 85 3.16 6.99 1.68
CA TYR A 85 1.90 6.38 2.11
C TYR A 85 0.73 7.06 1.38
N LYS A 86 0.04 6.31 0.52
CA LYS A 86 -1.12 6.77 -0.26
C LYS A 86 -2.14 5.63 -0.43
N ARG A 87 -3.28 5.93 -1.06
CA ARG A 87 -4.23 4.91 -1.51
C ARG A 87 -3.60 4.06 -2.61
N MET A 88 -4.08 2.84 -2.78
CA MET A 88 -3.55 1.89 -3.77
C MET A 88 -3.61 2.46 -5.19
N GLU A 89 -4.74 3.04 -5.57
CA GLU A 89 -4.96 3.57 -6.90
C GLU A 89 -3.94 4.67 -7.24
N ASP A 90 -3.72 5.60 -6.30
CA ASP A 90 -2.76 6.69 -6.45
C ASP A 90 -1.32 6.15 -6.57
N LEU A 91 -0.99 5.11 -5.78
CA LEU A 91 0.33 4.47 -5.83
C LEU A 91 0.58 3.67 -7.11
N LEU A 92 -0.44 2.99 -7.64
CA LEU A 92 -0.33 2.26 -8.89
C LEU A 92 -0.19 3.24 -10.09
N GLU A 93 -0.83 4.40 -10.01
CA GLU A 93 -0.62 5.49 -10.97
C GLU A 93 0.80 6.07 -10.87
N ASP A 94 1.30 6.33 -9.63
CA ASP A 94 2.69 6.74 -9.40
C ASP A 94 3.69 5.71 -9.96
N LEU A 95 3.40 4.41 -9.81
CA LEU A 95 4.21 3.33 -10.35
C LEU A 95 4.23 3.37 -11.89
N GLN A 96 3.09 3.54 -12.53
CA GLN A 96 3.00 3.66 -13.99
C GLN A 96 3.75 4.89 -14.51
N LYS A 97 3.73 6.00 -13.74
CA LYS A 97 4.47 7.22 -14.02
C LYS A 97 5.95 7.15 -13.60
N ARG A 98 6.42 6.00 -13.11
CA ARG A 98 7.79 5.78 -12.60
C ARG A 98 8.21 6.74 -11.46
N GLN A 99 7.26 7.28 -10.72
CA GLN A 99 7.53 8.12 -9.53
C GLN A 99 7.94 7.28 -8.33
N VAL A 100 7.54 6.01 -8.30
CA VAL A 100 7.99 5.01 -7.33
C VAL A 100 8.57 3.79 -8.06
N ASP A 101 9.51 3.11 -7.41
CA ASP A 101 10.21 1.95 -7.96
C ASP A 101 9.39 0.66 -7.82
N PHE A 102 8.63 0.57 -6.74
CA PHE A 102 7.66 -0.49 -6.50
C PHE A 102 6.60 -0.03 -5.49
N VAL A 103 5.50 -0.78 -5.41
CA VAL A 103 4.39 -0.51 -4.51
C VAL A 103 4.09 -1.75 -3.66
N LEU A 104 3.83 -1.52 -2.38
CA LEU A 104 3.35 -2.51 -1.42
C LEU A 104 1.86 -2.22 -1.14
N SER A 105 0.99 -3.09 -1.65
CA SER A 105 -0.45 -2.97 -1.43
C SER A 105 -1.13 -4.33 -1.57
N TYR A 106 -2.42 -4.40 -1.30
CA TYR A 106 -3.17 -5.63 -1.60
C TYR A 106 -3.34 -5.84 -3.10
N LYS A 107 -3.60 -7.08 -3.48
CA LYS A 107 -3.89 -7.46 -4.86
C LYS A 107 -5.08 -6.65 -5.38
N PRO A 108 -4.97 -5.93 -6.49
CA PRO A 108 -6.09 -5.21 -7.08
C PRO A 108 -7.15 -6.18 -7.61
N LEU A 109 -8.41 -5.75 -7.62
CA LEU A 109 -9.54 -6.56 -8.11
C LEU A 109 -9.40 -6.90 -9.60
N HIS A 110 -8.85 -5.97 -10.37
CA HIS A 110 -8.61 -6.14 -11.80
C HIS A 110 -7.11 -6.07 -12.08
N ALA A 111 -6.63 -7.00 -12.89
CA ALA A 111 -5.25 -6.99 -13.34
C ALA A 111 -4.97 -5.73 -14.18
N LEU A 112 -3.85 -5.09 -13.93
CA LEU A 112 -3.35 -3.96 -14.73
C LEU A 112 -2.25 -4.48 -15.66
N PRO A 113 -2.41 -4.40 -17.00
CA PRO A 113 -1.50 -5.05 -17.95
C PRO A 113 -0.03 -4.64 -17.82
N SER A 114 0.22 -3.42 -17.33
CA SER A 114 1.58 -2.88 -17.15
C SER A 114 2.20 -3.18 -15.78
N ILE A 115 1.45 -3.83 -14.87
CA ILE A 115 1.86 -4.05 -13.49
C ILE A 115 1.93 -5.53 -13.18
N LYS A 116 3.12 -5.99 -12.80
CA LYS A 116 3.36 -7.33 -12.28
C LYS A 116 3.18 -7.33 -10.77
N SER A 117 2.28 -8.18 -10.28
CA SER A 117 2.01 -8.37 -8.85
C SER A 117 2.60 -9.69 -8.38
N ARG A 118 3.43 -9.65 -7.33
CA ARG A 118 4.00 -10.84 -6.67
C ARG A 118 3.45 -10.90 -5.24
N GLU A 119 2.88 -12.02 -4.87
CA GLU A 119 2.37 -12.25 -3.51
C GLU A 119 3.50 -12.16 -2.49
N LEU A 120 3.21 -11.55 -1.35
CA LEU A 120 4.11 -11.41 -0.21
C LEU A 120 3.54 -12.12 1.03
N PHE A 121 2.27 -11.88 1.37
CA PHE A 121 1.58 -12.52 2.49
C PHE A 121 0.07 -12.60 2.24
N ARG A 122 -0.62 -13.41 3.06
CA ARG A 122 -2.07 -13.49 3.11
C ARG A 122 -2.58 -13.02 4.47
N THR A 123 -3.72 -12.39 4.46
CA THR A 123 -4.45 -11.95 5.65
C THR A 123 -5.94 -11.99 5.38
N GLN A 124 -6.75 -11.63 6.35
CA GLN A 124 -8.20 -11.58 6.22
C GLN A 124 -8.76 -10.28 6.78
N LEU A 125 -9.96 -9.94 6.38
CA LEU A 125 -10.70 -8.84 7.00
C LEU A 125 -11.13 -9.27 8.41
N ALA A 126 -10.98 -8.38 9.36
CA ALA A 126 -11.28 -8.63 10.76
C ALA A 126 -12.03 -7.45 11.40
N ALA A 127 -12.86 -7.76 12.37
CA ALA A 127 -13.34 -6.78 13.32
C ALA A 127 -12.23 -6.44 14.31
N ILE A 128 -11.92 -5.17 14.46
CA ILE A 128 -10.91 -4.67 15.38
C ILE A 128 -11.63 -4.04 16.55
N THR A 129 -11.29 -4.50 17.76
CA THR A 129 -11.91 -4.03 19.01
C THR A 129 -10.86 -3.78 20.07
N ALA A 130 -11.20 -3.06 21.12
CA ALA A 130 -10.40 -3.03 22.34
C ALA A 130 -10.31 -4.45 22.94
N VAL A 131 -9.25 -4.74 23.68
CA VAL A 131 -9.00 -6.07 24.30
C VAL A 131 -10.07 -6.45 25.32
N ASP A 132 -10.75 -5.47 25.94
CA ASP A 132 -11.83 -5.66 26.92
C ASP A 132 -13.24 -5.56 26.29
N HIS A 133 -13.34 -5.49 24.97
CA HIS A 133 -14.64 -5.42 24.27
C HIS A 133 -15.37 -6.77 24.35
N PRO A 134 -16.74 -6.80 24.46
CA PRO A 134 -17.50 -8.06 24.52
C PRO A 134 -17.24 -9.05 23.39
N LEU A 135 -16.86 -8.58 22.20
CA LEU A 135 -16.52 -9.43 21.07
C LEU A 135 -15.08 -9.98 21.12
N ALA A 136 -14.18 -9.41 21.94
CA ALA A 136 -12.75 -9.73 21.92
C ALA A 136 -12.41 -11.20 22.17
N GLY A 137 -13.26 -11.92 22.91
CA GLY A 137 -13.10 -13.35 23.19
C GLY A 137 -13.71 -14.30 22.15
N GLN A 138 -14.32 -13.79 21.10
CA GLN A 138 -14.96 -14.62 20.08
C GLN A 138 -13.93 -15.15 19.08
N LYS A 139 -14.19 -16.34 18.52
CA LYS A 139 -13.36 -16.94 17.46
C LYS A 139 -13.57 -16.26 16.11
N SER A 140 -14.78 -15.80 15.85
CA SER A 140 -15.16 -15.02 14.67
C SER A 140 -16.42 -14.20 14.99
N VAL A 141 -16.68 -13.17 14.16
CA VAL A 141 -17.91 -12.37 14.24
C VAL A 141 -18.61 -12.37 12.89
N THR A 142 -19.94 -12.37 12.93
CA THR A 142 -20.78 -12.30 11.73
C THR A 142 -21.08 -10.84 11.35
N LEU A 143 -21.52 -10.60 10.10
CA LEU A 143 -22.02 -9.28 9.70
C LEU A 143 -23.21 -8.81 10.54
N LYS A 144 -24.07 -9.75 11.02
CA LYS A 144 -25.20 -9.42 11.88
C LYS A 144 -24.76 -8.89 13.24
N GLU A 145 -23.73 -9.46 13.84
CA GLU A 145 -23.15 -8.98 15.10
C GLU A 145 -22.47 -7.61 14.91
N LEU A 146 -21.75 -7.42 13.80
CA LEU A 146 -21.17 -6.12 13.46
C LEU A 146 -22.24 -5.02 13.27
N ALA A 147 -23.39 -5.36 12.71
CA ALA A 147 -24.49 -4.43 12.52
C ALA A 147 -25.14 -3.97 13.86
N GLN A 148 -24.87 -4.68 14.97
CA GLN A 148 -25.29 -4.28 16.32
C GLN A 148 -24.28 -3.33 17.00
N CYS A 149 -23.11 -3.10 16.40
CA CYS A 149 -22.04 -2.29 16.97
C CYS A 149 -22.03 -0.88 16.38
N ASP A 150 -21.55 0.07 17.20
CA ASP A 150 -21.15 1.38 16.70
C ASP A 150 -19.78 1.26 16.00
N LEU A 151 -19.73 1.62 14.72
CA LEU A 151 -18.54 1.43 13.89
C LEU A 151 -17.72 2.72 13.74
N ALA A 152 -16.40 2.58 13.91
CA ALA A 152 -15.40 3.55 13.50
C ALA A 152 -14.66 2.97 12.26
N MET A 153 -14.91 3.51 11.10
CA MET A 153 -14.49 2.89 9.84
C MET A 153 -13.36 3.67 9.15
N PRO A 154 -12.48 2.98 8.41
CA PRO A 154 -11.65 3.69 7.45
C PRO A 154 -12.53 4.36 6.39
N THR A 155 -12.06 5.48 5.83
CA THR A 155 -12.78 6.18 4.74
C THR A 155 -12.84 5.30 3.49
N ASN A 156 -13.83 5.57 2.63
CA ASN A 156 -13.90 4.96 1.29
C ASN A 156 -12.60 5.20 0.51
N GLY A 157 -12.22 4.22 -0.31
CA GLY A 157 -10.94 4.23 -1.04
C GLY A 157 -9.79 3.54 -0.30
N LEU A 158 -9.90 3.29 1.01
CA LEU A 158 -8.98 2.39 1.70
C LEU A 158 -9.37 0.93 1.45
N GLN A 159 -8.39 0.06 1.20
CA GLN A 159 -8.63 -1.29 0.68
C GLN A 159 -9.48 -2.16 1.61
N ALA A 160 -9.25 -2.10 2.93
CA ALA A 160 -10.08 -2.83 3.89
C ALA A 160 -11.55 -2.36 3.84
N ARG A 161 -11.79 -1.04 3.69
CA ARG A 161 -13.14 -0.49 3.52
C ARG A 161 -13.79 -0.94 2.23
N ASN A 162 -13.05 -0.85 1.11
CA ASN A 162 -13.57 -1.30 -0.19
C ASN A 162 -13.89 -2.79 -0.19
N PHE A 163 -13.05 -3.60 0.47
CA PHE A 163 -13.28 -5.03 0.60
C PHE A 163 -14.51 -5.31 1.47
N PHE A 164 -14.69 -4.63 2.60
CA PHE A 164 -15.87 -4.76 3.45
C PHE A 164 -17.17 -4.36 2.73
N ASN A 165 -17.15 -3.24 1.99
CA ASN A 165 -18.32 -2.74 1.28
C ASN A 165 -18.89 -3.76 0.29
N ARG A 166 -18.05 -4.61 -0.33
CA ARG A 166 -18.51 -5.68 -1.24
C ARG A 166 -19.46 -6.69 -0.57
N PHE A 167 -19.30 -6.92 0.72
CA PHE A 167 -20.16 -7.80 1.50
C PHE A 167 -21.33 -7.04 2.14
N ALA A 168 -21.05 -5.84 2.65
CA ALA A 168 -22.07 -5.00 3.26
C ALA A 168 -23.17 -4.61 2.28
N GLU A 169 -22.82 -4.24 1.04
CA GLU A 169 -23.77 -3.89 -0.03
C GLU A 169 -24.64 -5.05 -0.51
N LYS A 170 -24.16 -6.29 -0.35
CA LYS A 170 -24.90 -7.50 -0.68
C LYS A 170 -25.77 -8.01 0.47
N SER A 171 -25.63 -7.42 1.64
CA SER A 171 -26.41 -7.76 2.83
C SER A 171 -27.53 -6.74 3.01
N ASP A 172 -28.67 -7.18 3.51
CA ASP A 172 -29.79 -6.29 3.90
C ASP A 172 -29.56 -5.65 5.28
N LEU A 173 -28.30 -5.58 5.74
CA LEU A 173 -27.95 -5.09 7.06
C LEU A 173 -27.62 -3.59 7.03
N HIS A 174 -28.05 -2.87 8.05
CA HIS A 174 -27.65 -1.50 8.27
C HIS A 174 -26.48 -1.43 9.26
N PHE A 175 -25.40 -0.77 8.88
CA PHE A 175 -24.21 -0.58 9.72
C PHE A 175 -24.16 0.84 10.26
N ASN A 176 -24.15 1.00 11.58
CA ASN A 176 -24.09 2.30 12.23
C ASN A 176 -22.66 2.85 12.24
N VAL A 177 -22.26 3.51 11.16
CA VAL A 177 -20.95 4.15 11.06
C VAL A 177 -20.98 5.51 11.74
N ARG A 178 -20.51 5.56 13.00
CA ARG A 178 -20.45 6.79 13.82
C ARG A 178 -19.32 7.72 13.42
N PHE A 179 -18.26 7.15 12.84
CA PHE A 179 -17.02 7.87 12.61
C PHE A 179 -16.25 7.28 11.41
N GLN A 180 -15.62 8.15 10.60
CA GLN A 180 -14.77 7.72 9.49
C GLN A 180 -13.47 8.51 9.50
N LEU A 181 -12.34 7.80 9.28
CA LEU A 181 -11.00 8.39 9.30
C LEU A 181 -10.08 7.69 8.28
N ASN A 182 -9.23 8.47 7.62
CA ASN A 182 -8.23 7.94 6.69
C ASN A 182 -6.86 7.64 7.36
N VAL A 183 -6.68 8.03 8.63
CA VAL A 183 -5.46 7.78 9.41
C VAL A 183 -5.67 6.56 10.28
N VAL A 184 -5.22 5.38 9.79
CA VAL A 184 -5.49 4.08 10.42
C VAL A 184 -4.90 3.98 11.85
N HIS A 185 -3.73 4.57 12.10
CA HIS A 185 -3.13 4.55 13.44
C HIS A 185 -4.03 5.24 14.48
N MET A 186 -4.52 6.44 14.15
CA MET A 186 -5.47 7.16 15.01
C MET A 186 -6.79 6.38 15.17
N LEU A 187 -7.22 5.66 14.13
CA LEU A 187 -8.40 4.80 14.19
C LEU A 187 -8.21 3.67 15.20
N LEU A 188 -7.03 3.02 15.19
CA LEU A 188 -6.69 1.98 16.17
C LEU A 188 -6.63 2.52 17.61
N ASP A 189 -6.04 3.70 17.82
CA ASP A 189 -5.99 4.36 19.12
C ASP A 189 -7.39 4.65 19.67
N LEU A 190 -8.30 5.13 18.83
CA LEU A 190 -9.69 5.40 19.20
C LEU A 190 -10.45 4.13 19.54
N VAL A 191 -10.29 3.08 18.72
CA VAL A 191 -10.91 1.77 18.96
C VAL A 191 -10.39 1.16 20.26
N GLY A 192 -9.08 1.19 20.49
CA GLY A 192 -8.48 0.62 21.71
C GLY A 192 -8.90 1.30 23.02
N ARG A 193 -9.47 2.52 22.94
CA ARG A 193 -9.92 3.32 24.11
C ARG A 193 -11.43 3.53 24.15
N SER A 194 -12.20 2.77 23.39
CA SER A 194 -13.65 2.95 23.31
C SER A 194 -14.37 1.62 23.11
N ARG A 195 -15.69 1.69 22.98
CA ARG A 195 -16.53 0.53 22.60
C ARG A 195 -16.82 0.48 21.09
N LEU A 196 -16.11 1.28 20.29
CA LEU A 196 -16.24 1.26 18.84
C LEU A 196 -15.57 0.03 18.27
N VAL A 197 -16.14 -0.47 17.18
CA VAL A 197 -15.55 -1.57 16.39
C VAL A 197 -15.10 -1.01 15.04
N SER A 198 -13.91 -1.37 14.59
CA SER A 198 -13.46 -1.07 13.24
C SER A 198 -13.40 -2.32 12.38
N VAL A 199 -13.28 -2.13 11.07
CA VAL A 199 -13.06 -3.23 10.12
C VAL A 199 -11.81 -2.94 9.32
N LEU A 200 -10.77 -3.74 9.58
CA LEU A 200 -9.45 -3.63 8.94
C LEU A 200 -8.93 -5.03 8.59
N SER A 201 -7.78 -5.11 7.94
CA SER A 201 -7.10 -6.39 7.81
C SER A 201 -6.53 -6.85 9.16
N ALA A 202 -6.58 -8.12 9.45
CA ALA A 202 -6.07 -8.68 10.71
C ALA A 202 -4.58 -8.35 10.95
N SER A 203 -3.79 -8.22 9.88
CA SER A 203 -2.37 -7.85 9.97
C SER A 203 -2.14 -6.42 10.50
N THR A 204 -3.14 -5.55 10.44
CA THR A 204 -3.01 -4.13 10.81
C THR A 204 -2.79 -3.93 12.31
N VAL A 205 -3.27 -4.83 13.17
CA VAL A 205 -3.13 -4.73 14.63
C VAL A 205 -1.79 -5.21 15.17
N LYS A 206 -0.93 -5.75 14.32
CA LYS A 206 0.40 -6.21 14.74
C LYS A 206 1.18 -5.03 15.37
N GLY A 207 1.66 -5.23 16.60
CA GLY A 207 2.35 -4.20 17.38
C GLY A 207 1.45 -3.27 18.21
N HIS A 208 0.13 -3.44 18.16
CA HIS A 208 -0.84 -2.70 18.97
C HIS A 208 -1.41 -3.63 20.06
N GLN A 209 -1.05 -3.37 21.32
CA GLN A 209 -1.45 -4.22 22.46
C GLN A 209 -2.85 -3.92 22.98
N GLU A 210 -3.40 -2.75 22.67
CA GLU A 210 -4.71 -2.30 23.15
C GLU A 210 -5.89 -2.82 22.31
N VAL A 211 -5.60 -3.42 21.15
CA VAL A 211 -6.63 -3.90 20.22
C VAL A 211 -6.41 -5.36 19.83
N VAL A 212 -7.49 -6.03 19.48
CA VAL A 212 -7.47 -7.39 18.94
C VAL A 212 -8.20 -7.44 17.60
N ALA A 213 -7.76 -8.36 16.73
CA ALA A 213 -8.43 -8.66 15.47
C ALA A 213 -9.23 -9.94 15.59
N ILE A 214 -10.52 -9.89 15.33
CA ILE A 214 -11.43 -11.03 15.35
C ILE A 214 -11.85 -11.28 13.91
N PRO A 215 -11.59 -12.46 13.34
CA PRO A 215 -11.98 -12.80 11.97
C PRO A 215 -13.47 -12.55 11.72
N ILE A 216 -13.81 -11.94 10.59
CA ILE A 216 -15.21 -11.81 10.17
C ILE A 216 -15.57 -13.06 9.36
N ASP A 217 -16.68 -13.70 9.73
CA ASP A 217 -17.22 -14.86 9.02
C ASP A 217 -17.82 -14.42 7.68
N LEU A 218 -16.99 -14.46 6.65
CA LEU A 218 -17.31 -14.07 5.28
C LEU A 218 -16.83 -15.14 4.30
N PRO A 219 -17.59 -15.42 3.24
CA PRO A 219 -17.09 -16.25 2.15
C PRO A 219 -15.86 -15.58 1.50
N GLU A 220 -14.82 -16.36 1.23
CA GLU A 220 -13.61 -15.86 0.57
C GLU A 220 -12.99 -14.63 1.28
N ASN A 221 -12.96 -14.66 2.62
CA ASN A 221 -12.35 -13.60 3.43
C ASN A 221 -10.82 -13.66 3.35
N GLU A 222 -10.26 -13.41 2.17
CA GLU A 222 -8.82 -13.41 1.94
C GLU A 222 -8.38 -12.11 1.28
N MET A 223 -7.36 -11.48 1.86
CA MET A 223 -6.67 -10.31 1.33
C MET A 223 -5.21 -10.67 1.07
N ILE A 224 -4.76 -10.55 -0.17
CA ILE A 224 -3.40 -10.93 -0.59
C ILE A 224 -2.54 -9.68 -0.64
N GLY A 225 -1.57 -9.58 0.27
CA GLY A 225 -0.54 -8.54 0.23
C GLY A 225 0.46 -8.81 -0.89
N CYS A 226 0.73 -7.81 -1.72
CA CYS A 226 1.55 -7.94 -2.92
C CYS A 226 2.64 -6.87 -3.00
N ILE A 227 3.69 -7.23 -3.73
CA ILE A 227 4.68 -6.32 -4.30
C ILE A 227 4.30 -6.09 -5.75
N HIS A 228 4.10 -4.83 -6.12
CA HIS A 228 3.76 -4.42 -7.48
C HIS A 228 4.96 -3.72 -8.13
N THR A 229 5.33 -4.13 -9.32
CA THR A 229 6.41 -3.56 -10.14
C THR A 229 5.93 -3.32 -11.56
N LEU A 230 6.52 -2.39 -12.28
CA LEU A 230 6.29 -2.24 -13.71
C LEU A 230 6.84 -3.43 -14.48
N GLU A 231 6.03 -3.97 -15.38
CA GLU A 231 6.47 -5.04 -16.27
C GLU A 231 7.55 -4.55 -17.23
N GLY A 232 8.61 -5.34 -17.38
CA GLY A 232 9.76 -5.00 -18.25
C GLY A 232 10.65 -3.85 -17.73
N ALA A 233 10.34 -3.22 -16.60
CA ALA A 233 11.21 -2.21 -16.02
C ALA A 233 12.44 -2.82 -15.35
N TYR A 234 13.55 -2.08 -15.39
CA TYR A 234 14.76 -2.45 -14.65
C TYR A 234 14.51 -2.39 -13.15
N GLU A 235 14.78 -3.50 -12.46
CA GLU A 235 14.71 -3.56 -11.00
C GLU A 235 16.06 -3.14 -10.40
N LYS A 236 16.12 -1.94 -9.79
CA LYS A 236 17.31 -1.38 -9.14
C LYS A 236 17.87 -2.37 -8.10
N TYR A 237 19.19 -2.40 -7.95
CA TYR A 237 19.84 -3.19 -6.90
C TYR A 237 19.26 -2.87 -5.51
N ALA A 238 19.10 -1.59 -5.20
CA ALA A 238 18.48 -1.13 -3.95
C ALA A 238 17.07 -1.70 -3.73
N ALA A 239 16.25 -1.82 -4.79
CA ALA A 239 14.91 -2.39 -4.70
C ALA A 239 14.97 -3.89 -4.39
N LYS A 240 15.86 -4.64 -5.06
CA LYS A 240 16.06 -6.08 -4.80
C LYS A 240 16.45 -6.34 -3.34
N GLU A 241 17.42 -5.59 -2.82
CA GLU A 241 17.88 -5.73 -1.44
C GLU A 241 16.78 -5.38 -0.43
N PHE A 242 16.04 -4.28 -0.68
CA PHE A 242 14.92 -3.90 0.17
C PHE A 242 13.83 -4.98 0.20
N LEU A 243 13.45 -5.51 -0.96
CA LEU A 243 12.44 -6.55 -1.07
C LEU A 243 12.88 -7.89 -0.46
N GLN A 244 14.17 -8.19 -0.52
CA GLN A 244 14.73 -9.37 0.18
C GLN A 244 14.63 -9.21 1.70
N LEU A 245 14.99 -8.05 2.24
CA LEU A 245 14.84 -7.75 3.67
C LEU A 245 13.38 -7.78 4.11
N LEU A 246 12.48 -7.21 3.31
CA LEU A 246 11.05 -7.21 3.58
C LEU A 246 10.49 -8.64 3.70
N ARG A 247 10.89 -9.56 2.82
CA ARG A 247 10.48 -10.96 2.89
C ARG A 247 11.02 -11.64 4.13
N GLN A 248 12.29 -11.44 4.46
CA GLN A 248 12.88 -12.00 5.68
C GLN A 248 12.15 -11.55 6.95
N GLN A 249 11.73 -10.26 7.01
CA GLN A 249 10.97 -9.76 8.14
C GLN A 249 9.54 -10.33 8.19
N ASN A 250 8.90 -10.52 7.03
CA ASN A 250 7.58 -11.15 6.98
C ASN A 250 7.64 -12.60 7.45
N ASP A 251 8.61 -13.38 6.98
CA ASP A 251 8.79 -14.80 7.35
C ASP A 251 9.03 -14.93 8.85
N LEU A 252 9.88 -14.07 9.45
CA LEU A 252 10.12 -14.03 10.89
C LEU A 252 8.86 -13.71 11.69
N GLN A 253 8.05 -12.75 11.22
CA GLN A 253 6.79 -12.41 11.87
C GLN A 253 5.76 -13.53 11.78
N GLU A 254 5.72 -14.28 10.69
CA GLU A 254 4.84 -15.44 10.55
C GLU A 254 5.25 -16.59 11.49
N MET A 255 6.55 -16.85 11.64
CA MET A 255 7.07 -17.84 12.60
C MET A 255 6.70 -17.50 14.04
N VAL A 256 6.86 -16.25 14.45
CA VAL A 256 6.51 -15.81 15.82
C VAL A 256 5.01 -15.92 16.10
N ASN A 257 4.15 -15.70 15.09
CA ASN A 257 2.70 -15.80 15.26
C ASN A 257 2.17 -17.24 15.23
N SER A 258 2.99 -18.21 14.82
CA SER A 258 2.63 -19.64 14.79
C SER A 258 3.08 -20.42 16.04
N MET A 259 3.81 -19.79 16.95
CA MET A 259 4.21 -20.30 18.27
C MET A 259 3.22 -19.83 19.35
#